data_b3ae3c86fb8b0a9661f0fc32eb3b981a
#
_entry.id   b3ae3c86fb8b0a9661f0fc32eb3b981a
#
_cell.length_a   1.000
_cell.length_b   1.000
_cell.length_c   1.000
_cell.angle_alpha   90.00
_cell.angle_beta   90.00
_cell.angle_gamma   90.00
#
_symmetry.space_group_name_H-M   'P 1'
#
loop_
_entity.id
_entity.type
_entity.pdbx_description
1 polymer ?
#
loop_
_entity_poly.entity_id
_entity_poly.type
_entity_poly.pdbx_seq_one_letter_code
_entity_poly.pdbx_strand_id
1 'polypeptide(L)'
;MSTREQVSEELLLEQEKVTQNEIVLFNDEVNTFDHVIETLIAVCEHTPEQAEQCSLIVHYNGKCTVKTGEYTELEPRCSRLLQAGLSAEIV
;
A
#
# COMPACT_ATOMS: atom_id res chain seq x y z
N MET A 1 37.96 -0.83 -10.25
CA MET A 1 36.65 -1.43 -10.36
C MET A 1 36.07 -1.23 -11.75
N SER A 2 35.41 -2.20 -12.26
CA SER A 2 34.86 -2.11 -13.60
C SER A 2 33.48 -1.44 -13.60
N THR A 3 33.23 -0.68 -14.65
CA THR A 3 31.93 -0.09 -14.90
C THR A 3 30.82 -1.16 -15.00
N ARG A 4 31.20 -2.36 -15.45
CA ARG A 4 30.30 -3.49 -15.59
C ARG A 4 29.68 -3.91 -14.25
N GLU A 5 30.47 -3.90 -13.19
CA GLU A 5 29.96 -4.27 -11.86
C GLU A 5 28.95 -3.26 -11.35
N GLN A 6 29.20 -1.98 -11.58
CA GLN A 6 28.28 -0.94 -11.20
C GLN A 6 26.94 -1.08 -11.94
N VAL A 7 26.98 -1.36 -13.22
CA VAL A 7 25.79 -1.55 -14.03
C VAL A 7 24.99 -2.76 -13.53
N SER A 8 25.66 -3.85 -13.17
CA SER A 8 25.02 -5.04 -12.64
C SER A 8 24.29 -4.77 -11.33
N GLU A 9 24.91 -4.01 -10.45
CA GLU A 9 24.29 -3.64 -9.19
C GLU A 9 23.06 -2.76 -9.39
N GLU A 10 23.14 -1.80 -10.30
CA GLU A 10 22.00 -0.95 -10.62
C GLU A 10 20.83 -1.75 -11.19
N LEU A 11 21.13 -2.69 -12.07
CA LEU A 11 20.10 -3.55 -12.65
C LEU A 11 19.42 -4.42 -11.60
N LEU A 12 20.20 -4.96 -10.65
CA LEU A 12 19.63 -5.75 -9.56
C LEU A 12 18.73 -4.91 -8.67
N LEU A 13 19.13 -3.69 -8.35
CA LEU A 13 18.32 -2.79 -7.55
C LEU A 13 17.03 -2.43 -8.26
N GLU A 14 17.08 -2.19 -9.56
CA GLU A 14 15.89 -1.91 -10.34
C GLU A 14 14.94 -3.10 -10.38
N GLN A 15 15.47 -4.30 -10.54
CA GLN A 15 14.67 -5.51 -10.52
C GLN A 15 13.97 -5.71 -9.19
N GLU A 16 14.64 -5.44 -8.09
CA GLU A 16 14.04 -5.51 -6.77
C GLU A 16 12.89 -4.52 -6.64
N LYS A 17 13.06 -3.29 -7.13
CA LYS A 17 11.99 -2.29 -7.14
C LYS A 17 10.81 -2.72 -8.00
N VAL A 18 11.10 -3.31 -9.15
CA VAL A 18 10.07 -3.77 -10.09
C VAL A 18 9.26 -4.92 -9.50
N THR A 19 9.85 -5.74 -8.63
CA THR A 19 9.13 -6.86 -8.00
C THR A 19 8.25 -6.44 -6.84
N GLN A 20 8.39 -5.20 -6.36
CA GLN A 20 7.53 -4.70 -5.30
C GLN A 20 6.22 -4.17 -5.84
N ASN A 21 5.16 -4.48 -5.13
CA ASN A 21 3.82 -4.02 -5.44
C ASN A 21 3.34 -3.07 -4.34
N GLU A 22 2.19 -2.48 -4.57
CA GLU A 22 1.57 -1.58 -3.61
C GLU A 22 0.09 -1.89 -3.50
N ILE A 23 -0.43 -1.75 -2.30
CA ILE A 23 -1.88 -1.71 -2.11
C ILE A 23 -2.29 -0.25 -2.17
N VAL A 24 -3.18 0.08 -3.09
CA VAL A 24 -3.75 1.42 -3.22
C VAL A 24 -5.17 1.39 -2.68
N LEU A 25 -5.45 2.26 -1.72
CA LEU A 25 -6.79 2.46 -1.17
C LEU A 25 -7.45 3.60 -1.92
N PHE A 26 -8.68 3.38 -2.34
CA PHE A 26 -9.47 4.38 -3.07
C PHE A 26 -10.57 4.95 -2.18
N ASN A 27 -10.91 6.20 -2.42
CA ASN A 27 -12.00 6.85 -1.73
C ASN A 27 -13.35 6.22 -2.10
N ASP A 28 -14.21 6.11 -1.11
CA ASP A 28 -15.61 5.76 -1.30
C ASP A 28 -16.45 6.63 -0.36
N GLU A 29 -17.76 6.67 -0.60
CA GLU A 29 -18.67 7.50 0.19
C GLU A 29 -19.41 6.72 1.27
N VAL A 30 -19.10 5.45 1.43
CA VAL A 30 -19.80 4.55 2.33
C VAL A 30 -19.13 4.42 3.69
N ASN A 31 -17.80 4.37 3.69
CA ASN A 31 -17.03 4.11 4.90
C ASN A 31 -16.74 5.38 5.68
N THR A 32 -16.87 5.30 7.01
CA THR A 32 -16.51 6.40 7.90
C THR A 32 -15.00 6.48 8.04
N PHE A 33 -14.49 7.65 8.43
CA PHE A 33 -13.06 7.82 8.76
C PHE A 33 -12.62 6.83 9.83
N ASP A 34 -13.41 6.69 10.88
CA ASP A 34 -13.06 5.79 11.98
C ASP A 34 -12.91 4.34 11.51
N HIS A 35 -13.82 3.89 10.66
CA HIS A 35 -13.75 2.54 10.12
C HIS A 35 -12.49 2.33 9.25
N VAL A 36 -12.17 3.31 8.39
CA VAL A 36 -10.99 3.24 7.55
C VAL A 36 -9.73 3.23 8.42
N ILE A 37 -9.64 4.10 9.40
CA ILE A 37 -8.50 4.19 10.30
C ILE A 37 -8.30 2.86 11.05
N GLU A 38 -9.35 2.35 11.67
CA GLU A 38 -9.28 1.08 12.40
C GLU A 38 -8.87 -0.08 11.51
N THR A 39 -9.39 -0.12 10.29
CA THR A 39 -9.06 -1.17 9.34
C THR A 39 -7.60 -1.10 8.90
N LEU A 40 -7.08 0.08 8.62
CA LEU A 40 -5.68 0.26 8.24
C LEU A 40 -4.74 -0.14 9.37
N ILE A 41 -5.09 0.17 10.60
CA ILE A 41 -4.30 -0.25 11.76
C ILE A 41 -4.27 -1.78 11.86
N ALA A 42 -5.43 -2.42 11.76
CA ALA A 42 -5.56 -3.86 11.92
C ALA A 42 -4.94 -4.65 10.76
N VAL A 43 -5.10 -4.19 9.53
CA VAL A 43 -4.72 -4.95 8.33
C VAL A 43 -3.34 -4.57 7.80
N CYS A 44 -3.02 -3.29 7.80
CA CYS A 44 -1.78 -2.78 7.22
C CYS A 44 -0.72 -2.41 8.27
N GLU A 45 -1.01 -2.67 9.53
CA GLU A 45 -0.09 -2.40 10.64
C GLU A 45 0.30 -0.93 10.75
N HIS A 46 -0.60 -0.05 10.36
CA HIS A 46 -0.38 1.38 10.50
C HIS A 46 -0.40 1.79 11.96
N THR A 47 0.40 2.80 12.30
CA THR A 47 0.19 3.52 13.56
C THR A 47 -1.10 4.34 13.42
N PRO A 48 -1.73 4.75 14.53
CA PRO A 48 -2.91 5.62 14.43
C PRO A 48 -2.69 6.86 13.59
N GLU A 49 -1.51 7.48 13.71
CA GLU A 49 -1.15 8.67 12.94
C GLU A 49 -1.04 8.39 11.45
N GLN A 50 -0.42 7.28 11.07
CA GLN A 50 -0.32 6.87 9.67
C GLN A 50 -1.71 6.59 9.07
N ALA A 51 -2.55 5.88 9.81
CA ALA A 51 -3.89 5.53 9.35
C ALA A 51 -4.74 6.78 9.16
N GLU A 52 -4.66 7.72 10.09
CA GLU A 52 -5.36 9.00 9.98
C GLU A 52 -4.88 9.78 8.76
N GLN A 53 -3.55 9.87 8.59
CA GLN A 53 -2.97 10.58 7.46
C GLN A 53 -3.41 9.98 6.12
N CYS A 54 -3.35 8.65 6.00
CA CYS A 54 -3.80 7.97 4.79
C CYS A 54 -5.28 8.19 4.53
N SER A 55 -6.10 8.15 5.57
CA SER A 55 -7.53 8.38 5.44
C SER A 55 -7.83 9.79 4.92
N LEU A 56 -7.10 10.78 5.39
CA LEU A 56 -7.23 12.16 4.90
C LEU A 56 -6.79 12.27 3.44
N ILE A 57 -5.67 11.66 3.09
CA ILE A 57 -5.16 11.68 1.71
C ILE A 57 -6.16 11.03 0.76
N VAL A 58 -6.72 9.89 1.14
CA VAL A 58 -7.74 9.21 0.34
C VAL A 58 -8.96 10.10 0.15
N HIS A 59 -9.40 10.75 1.22
CA HIS A 59 -10.58 11.62 1.18
C HIS A 59 -10.38 12.80 0.22
N TYR A 60 -9.23 13.46 0.31
CA TYR A 60 -8.99 14.68 -0.47
C TYR A 60 -8.39 14.43 -1.86
N ASN A 61 -7.57 13.40 -2.01
CA ASN A 61 -6.88 13.11 -3.26
C ASN A 61 -7.49 11.95 -4.05
N GLY A 62 -8.38 11.19 -3.43
CA GLY A 62 -9.05 10.07 -4.07
C GLY A 62 -8.38 8.73 -3.88
N LYS A 63 -7.10 8.68 -3.58
CA LYS A 63 -6.37 7.43 -3.35
C LYS A 63 -5.12 7.65 -2.54
N CYS A 64 -4.63 6.57 -1.93
CA CYS A 64 -3.38 6.58 -1.16
C CYS A 64 -2.79 5.17 -1.15
N THR A 65 -1.47 5.06 -1.32
CA THR A 65 -0.77 3.80 -1.11
C THR A 65 -0.70 3.53 0.38
N VAL A 66 -1.20 2.38 0.81
CA VAL A 66 -1.28 2.04 2.24
C VAL A 66 -0.30 0.97 2.66
N LYS A 67 0.25 0.20 1.74
CA LYS A 67 1.24 -0.83 2.04
C LYS A 67 2.02 -1.16 0.78
N THR A 68 3.32 -1.45 0.94
CA THR A 68 4.17 -1.92 -0.15
C THR A 68 4.79 -3.25 0.23
N GLY A 69 5.13 -4.05 -0.76
CA GLY A 69 5.77 -5.34 -0.53
C GLY A 69 5.58 -6.26 -1.73
N GLU A 70 5.85 -7.54 -1.53
CA GLU A 70 5.65 -8.53 -2.57
C GLU A 70 4.17 -8.87 -2.71
N TYR A 71 3.76 -9.21 -3.91
CA TYR A 71 2.37 -9.54 -4.22
C TYR A 71 1.80 -10.60 -3.27
N THR A 72 2.55 -11.65 -3.03
CA THR A 72 2.10 -12.76 -2.16
C THR A 72 1.87 -12.32 -0.72
N GLU A 73 2.58 -11.30 -0.27
CA GLU A 73 2.40 -10.71 1.05
C GLU A 73 1.21 -9.76 1.08
N LEU A 74 1.03 -9.01 0.00
CA LEU A 74 -0.03 -8.00 -0.08
C LEU A 74 -1.41 -8.59 -0.36
N GLU A 75 -1.48 -9.72 -1.05
CA GLU A 75 -2.74 -10.32 -1.47
C GLU A 75 -3.69 -10.58 -0.29
N PRO A 76 -3.27 -11.28 0.78
CA PRO A 76 -4.17 -11.51 1.92
C PRO A 76 -4.58 -10.22 2.62
N ARG A 77 -3.71 -9.22 2.66
CA ARG A 77 -4.04 -7.92 3.25
C ARG A 77 -5.07 -7.19 2.40
N CYS A 78 -4.88 -7.17 1.09
CA CYS A 78 -5.84 -6.56 0.18
C CYS A 78 -7.21 -7.22 0.28
N SER A 79 -7.24 -8.55 0.35
CA SER A 79 -8.49 -9.30 0.55
C SER A 79 -9.20 -8.89 1.84
N ARG A 80 -8.45 -8.70 2.92
CA ARG A 80 -9.02 -8.27 4.20
C ARG A 80 -9.58 -6.86 4.13
N LEU A 81 -8.92 -5.96 3.38
CA LEU A 81 -9.46 -4.61 3.16
C LEU A 81 -10.79 -4.68 2.42
N LEU A 82 -10.85 -5.49 1.37
CA LEU A 82 -12.08 -5.66 0.60
C LEU A 82 -13.19 -6.29 1.44
N GLN A 83 -12.87 -7.28 2.27
CA GLN A 83 -13.82 -7.90 3.18
C GLN A 83 -14.37 -6.91 4.20
N ALA A 84 -13.56 -5.94 4.59
CA ALA A 84 -13.98 -4.88 5.50
C ALA A 84 -14.83 -3.80 4.81
N GLY A 85 -15.03 -3.93 3.50
CA GLY A 85 -15.86 -2.99 2.75
C GLY A 85 -15.09 -1.81 2.14
N LEU A 86 -13.77 -1.81 2.23
CA LEU A 86 -12.96 -0.76 1.61
C LEU A 86 -12.72 -1.09 0.14
N SER A 87 -12.37 -0.05 -0.64
CA SER A 87 -12.02 -0.19 -2.04
C SER A 87 -10.50 -0.15 -2.18
N ALA A 88 -9.90 -1.27 -2.55
CA ALA A 88 -8.46 -1.38 -2.63
C ALA A 88 -8.05 -2.30 -3.78
N GLU A 89 -6.86 -2.06 -4.31
CA GLU A 89 -6.28 -2.97 -5.31
C GLU A 89 -4.75 -2.98 -5.19
N ILE A 90 -4.16 -4.06 -5.69
CA ILE A 90 -2.70 -4.19 -5.76
C ILE A 90 -2.25 -3.74 -7.15
N VAL A 91 -1.28 -2.85 -7.18
CA VAL A 91 -0.69 -2.35 -8.41
C VAL A 91 0.81 -2.62 -8.48
#